data_753607c7662da88511e1427b5aa88e45
#
_entry.id   753607c7662da88511e1427b5aa88e45
#
_cell.length_a   1.000
_cell.length_b   1.000
_cell.length_c   1.000
_cell.angle_alpha   90.00
_cell.angle_beta   90.00
_cell.angle_gamma   90.00
#
_symmetry.space_group_name_H-M   'P 1'
#
loop_
_entity.id
_entity.type
_entity.pdbx_description
1 polymer ?
#
loop_
_entity_poly.entity_id
_entity_poly.type
_entity_poly.pdbx_seq_one_letter_code
_entity_poly.pdbx_strand_id
1 'polypeptide(L)'
;MIPSNLENKKKRVIAKDIEDKKGKRMSDYVEEFDYLISSGIALEVKAISKPSFPLIENSGKNLLKLYMNDVGILTGIFFGTNIKAIMDDMASINLGSVYETVVAQELRAHGFNLYYYDNKKTGEVDYLIDDMVNLSVLPLEIKSGKDYQVHSALDKFLQIKEYNIHQAFVLSNAKNVEVKDGVTYLPIYYIACIMPESND
;
A
#
# COMPACT_ATOMS: atom_id res chain seq x y z
N MET A 1 9.45 -7.00 -13.98
CA MET A 1 9.98 -6.56 -12.67
C MET A 1 8.88 -6.14 -11.70
N ILE A 2 8.09 -5.06 -11.95
CA ILE A 2 7.06 -4.59 -10.98
C ILE A 2 6.11 -5.72 -10.55
N PRO A 3 5.43 -6.47 -11.45
CA PRO A 3 4.53 -7.53 -11.04
C PRO A 3 5.20 -8.61 -10.19
N SER A 4 6.40 -9.05 -10.56
CA SER A 4 7.12 -10.08 -9.80
C SER A 4 7.54 -9.62 -8.40
N ASN A 5 7.86 -8.33 -8.22
CA ASN A 5 8.15 -7.78 -6.89
C ASN A 5 6.91 -7.72 -6.00
N LEU A 6 5.72 -7.49 -6.56
CA LEU A 6 4.46 -7.47 -5.81
C LEU A 6 4.07 -8.85 -5.27
N GLU A 7 4.56 -9.94 -5.88
CA GLU A 7 4.37 -11.30 -5.38
C GLU A 7 5.32 -11.66 -4.24
N ASN A 8 6.39 -10.90 -4.02
CA ASN A 8 7.34 -11.15 -2.93
C ASN A 8 6.72 -10.79 -1.58
N LYS A 9 7.11 -11.51 -0.52
CA LYS A 9 6.69 -11.23 0.86
C LYS A 9 6.99 -9.80 1.30
N LYS A 10 8.10 -9.22 0.80
CA LYS A 10 8.44 -7.80 0.96
C LYS A 10 8.37 -7.15 -0.39
N LYS A 11 7.29 -6.51 -0.70
CA LYS A 11 6.98 -5.90 -2.00
C LYS A 11 7.84 -4.67 -2.36
N ARG A 12 8.88 -4.39 -1.59
CA ARG A 12 9.81 -3.29 -1.87
C ARG A 12 10.81 -3.68 -2.94
N VAL A 13 11.14 -2.71 -3.79
CA VAL A 13 12.15 -2.88 -4.82
C VAL A 13 13.55 -2.80 -4.20
N ILE A 14 14.41 -3.76 -4.52
CA ILE A 14 15.83 -3.76 -4.16
C ILE A 14 16.68 -3.97 -5.41
N ALA A 15 17.88 -3.40 -5.44
CA ALA A 15 18.74 -3.43 -6.62
C ALA A 15 19.05 -4.86 -7.13
N LYS A 16 19.14 -5.84 -6.22
CA LYS A 16 19.35 -7.24 -6.57
C LYS A 16 18.21 -7.88 -7.37
N ASP A 17 16.98 -7.40 -7.17
CA ASP A 17 15.79 -7.90 -7.91
C ASP A 17 15.75 -7.35 -9.35
N ILE A 18 16.50 -6.26 -9.62
CA ILE A 18 16.61 -5.65 -10.94
C ILE A 18 17.72 -6.34 -11.73
N GLU A 19 18.90 -6.44 -11.13
CA GLU A 19 20.08 -7.02 -11.76
C GLU A 19 20.94 -7.72 -10.71
N ASP A 20 21.27 -9.00 -10.92
CA ASP A 20 22.13 -9.79 -10.00
C ASP A 20 23.62 -9.47 -10.22
N LYS A 21 23.97 -8.18 -10.08
CA LYS A 21 25.36 -7.71 -10.13
C LYS A 21 25.79 -7.20 -8.75
N LYS A 22 26.98 -7.64 -8.30
CA LYS A 22 27.58 -7.14 -7.05
C LYS A 22 27.86 -5.64 -7.16
N GLY A 23 27.54 -4.91 -6.09
CA GLY A 23 27.87 -3.48 -5.95
C GLY A 23 26.80 -2.52 -6.47
N LYS A 24 25.75 -2.99 -7.14
CA LYS A 24 24.63 -2.16 -7.57
C LYS A 24 23.79 -1.70 -6.38
N ARG A 25 23.36 -0.43 -6.43
CA ARG A 25 22.51 0.23 -5.41
C ARG A 25 21.24 0.76 -6.08
N MET A 26 20.23 1.03 -5.29
CA MET A 26 18.97 1.63 -5.79
C MET A 26 19.21 2.99 -6.48
N SER A 27 20.21 3.76 -6.01
CA SER A 27 20.64 5.01 -6.64
C SER A 27 21.12 4.89 -8.09
N ASP A 28 21.53 3.68 -8.51
CA ASP A 28 22.02 3.44 -9.88
C ASP A 28 20.88 3.28 -10.88
N TYR A 29 19.61 3.26 -10.42
CA TYR A 29 18.39 3.05 -11.22
C TYR A 29 17.38 4.19 -11.07
N VAL A 30 17.82 5.35 -10.58
CA VAL A 30 16.93 6.50 -10.32
C VAL A 30 16.26 6.97 -11.62
N GLU A 31 17.01 7.04 -12.73
CA GLU A 31 16.47 7.47 -14.01
C GLU A 31 15.39 6.53 -14.54
N GLU A 32 15.57 5.21 -14.37
CA GLU A 32 14.58 4.20 -14.78
C GLU A 32 13.33 4.29 -13.92
N PHE A 33 13.46 4.53 -12.62
CA PHE A 33 12.31 4.73 -11.74
C PHE A 33 11.58 6.02 -12.06
N ASP A 34 12.31 7.12 -12.23
CA ASP A 34 11.73 8.41 -12.61
C ASP A 34 10.99 8.32 -13.95
N TYR A 35 11.53 7.55 -14.90
CA TYR A 35 10.83 7.28 -16.16
C TYR A 35 9.53 6.52 -15.97
N LEU A 36 9.54 5.43 -15.18
CA LEU A 36 8.34 4.61 -14.93
C LEU A 36 7.25 5.40 -14.18
N ILE A 37 7.65 6.26 -13.24
CA ILE A 37 6.74 7.07 -12.43
C ILE A 37 6.20 8.24 -13.26
N SER A 38 7.07 8.99 -13.94
CA SER A 38 6.68 10.17 -14.72
C SER A 38 5.87 9.81 -15.96
N SER A 39 6.09 8.64 -16.56
CA SER A 39 5.26 8.11 -17.64
C SER A 39 3.89 7.61 -17.20
N GLY A 40 3.61 7.57 -15.89
CA GLY A 40 2.35 7.07 -15.35
C GLY A 40 2.19 5.55 -15.42
N ILE A 41 3.25 4.78 -15.69
CA ILE A 41 3.21 3.31 -15.71
C ILE A 41 3.18 2.76 -14.27
N ALA A 42 3.94 3.39 -13.38
CA ALA A 42 4.09 2.95 -12.00
C ALA A 42 3.69 4.02 -10.99
N LEU A 43 3.17 3.56 -9.86
CA LEU A 43 2.90 4.36 -8.67
C LEU A 43 3.99 4.10 -7.64
N GLU A 44 4.66 5.17 -7.21
CA GLU A 44 5.65 5.12 -6.15
C GLU A 44 4.97 5.20 -4.77
N VAL A 45 5.36 4.30 -3.86
CA VAL A 45 4.97 4.32 -2.44
C VAL A 45 6.23 4.35 -1.58
N LYS A 46 6.44 5.45 -0.85
CA LYS A 46 7.67 5.73 -0.09
C LYS A 46 7.61 5.16 1.33
N ALA A 47 8.73 4.60 1.80
CA ALA A 47 8.81 4.06 3.15
C ALA A 47 8.95 5.15 4.21
N ILE A 48 8.19 5.01 5.29
CA ILE A 48 8.32 5.81 6.51
C ILE A 48 8.52 4.88 7.70
N SER A 49 9.45 5.20 8.58
CA SER A 49 9.72 4.38 9.78
C SER A 49 9.29 5.02 11.08
N LYS A 50 9.08 6.33 11.08
CA LYS A 50 8.59 7.11 12.21
C LYS A 50 7.59 8.12 11.66
N PRO A 51 6.33 7.73 11.49
CA PRO A 51 5.34 8.61 10.91
C PRO A 51 4.98 9.74 11.88
N SER A 52 4.91 10.94 11.34
CA SER A 52 4.30 12.10 11.98
C SER A 52 3.63 12.95 10.89
N PHE A 53 2.59 13.66 11.27
CA PHE A 53 1.92 14.59 10.36
C PHE A 53 2.75 15.88 10.20
N PRO A 54 2.91 16.42 9.00
CA PRO A 54 2.59 15.84 7.70
C PRO A 54 3.63 14.81 7.25
N LEU A 55 3.18 13.74 6.59
CA LEU A 55 4.02 12.59 6.21
C LEU A 55 5.17 12.97 5.27
N ILE A 56 5.01 14.01 4.46
CA ILE A 56 6.03 14.45 3.50
C ILE A 56 7.36 14.81 4.17
N GLU A 57 7.34 15.30 5.40
CA GLU A 57 8.56 15.67 6.14
C GLU A 57 9.39 14.46 6.58
N ASN A 58 8.80 13.26 6.58
CA ASN A 58 9.39 12.03 7.12
C ASN A 58 9.80 11.01 6.05
N SER A 59 9.69 11.34 4.78
CA SER A 59 9.95 10.45 3.65
C SER A 59 11.46 10.30 3.32
N GLY A 60 12.29 10.12 4.33
CA GLY A 60 13.76 10.10 4.18
C GLY A 60 14.41 8.75 3.86
N LYS A 61 13.66 7.68 3.62
CA LYS A 61 14.23 6.38 3.29
C LYS A 61 14.26 6.14 1.78
N ASN A 62 15.41 5.71 1.26
CA ASN A 62 15.57 5.23 -0.12
C ASN A 62 14.95 3.84 -0.33
N LEU A 63 13.80 3.58 0.30
CA LEU A 63 13.04 2.34 0.15
C LEU A 63 11.69 2.69 -0.47
N LEU A 64 11.39 2.05 -1.57
CA LEU A 64 10.13 2.26 -2.27
C LEU A 64 9.48 0.94 -2.67
N LYS A 65 8.17 0.96 -2.78
CA LYS A 65 7.38 -0.03 -3.51
C LYS A 65 6.93 0.62 -4.81
N LEU A 66 6.81 -0.17 -5.86
CA LEU A 66 6.24 0.25 -7.13
C LEU A 66 5.01 -0.60 -7.43
N TYR A 67 3.87 0.03 -7.53
CA TYR A 67 2.64 -0.60 -8.00
C TYR A 67 2.38 -0.24 -9.45
N MET A 68 1.62 -1.07 -10.17
CA MET A 68 1.14 -0.71 -11.51
C MET A 68 0.06 0.38 -11.37
N ASN A 69 0.08 1.36 -12.25
CA ASN A 69 -0.97 2.41 -12.25
C ASN A 69 -2.30 1.92 -12.85
N ASP A 70 -2.34 0.69 -13.32
CA ASP A 70 -3.54 0.04 -13.85
C ASP A 70 -3.58 -1.41 -13.37
N VAL A 71 -4.56 -1.71 -12.52
CA VAL A 71 -4.78 -3.06 -11.98
C VAL A 71 -5.19 -4.05 -13.06
N GLY A 72 -5.81 -3.58 -14.14
CA GLY A 72 -6.14 -4.41 -15.31
C GLY A 72 -4.90 -4.94 -16.02
N ILE A 73 -3.86 -4.11 -16.14
CA ILE A 73 -2.55 -4.56 -16.67
C ILE A 73 -1.92 -5.59 -15.74
N LEU A 74 -1.94 -5.35 -14.43
CA LEU A 74 -1.39 -6.29 -13.44
C LEU A 74 -2.09 -7.65 -13.52
N THR A 75 -3.42 -7.66 -13.50
CA THR A 75 -4.22 -8.89 -13.55
C THR A 75 -4.10 -9.59 -14.90
N GLY A 76 -3.96 -8.83 -16.00
CA GLY A 76 -3.69 -9.37 -17.32
C GLY A 76 -2.35 -10.12 -17.39
N ILE A 77 -1.30 -9.60 -16.73
CA ILE A 77 0.00 -10.26 -16.63
C ILE A 77 -0.07 -11.53 -15.79
N PHE A 78 -0.77 -11.51 -14.65
CA PHE A 78 -0.82 -12.65 -13.74
C PHE A 78 -1.75 -13.77 -14.20
N PHE A 79 -2.91 -13.40 -14.73
CA PHE A 79 -3.99 -14.36 -14.97
C PHE A 79 -4.36 -14.52 -16.45
N GLY A 80 -3.76 -13.69 -17.34
CA GLY A 80 -4.05 -13.70 -18.77
C GLY A 80 -5.53 -13.47 -19.04
N THR A 81 -6.16 -14.38 -19.76
CA THR A 81 -7.60 -14.30 -20.10
C THR A 81 -8.52 -14.92 -19.06
N ASN A 82 -8.00 -15.44 -17.95
CA ASN A 82 -8.80 -16.11 -16.92
C ASN A 82 -9.47 -15.10 -15.97
N ILE A 83 -10.30 -14.22 -16.53
CA ILE A 83 -11.06 -13.19 -15.79
C ILE A 83 -11.97 -13.82 -14.73
N LYS A 84 -12.53 -15.01 -15.02
CA LYS A 84 -13.45 -15.68 -14.09
C LYS A 84 -12.78 -15.99 -12.75
N ALA A 85 -11.50 -16.40 -12.76
CA ALA A 85 -10.77 -16.69 -11.54
C ALA A 85 -10.64 -15.49 -10.60
N ILE A 86 -10.55 -14.29 -11.17
CA ILE A 86 -10.47 -13.03 -10.42
C ILE A 86 -11.87 -12.65 -9.90
N MET A 87 -12.88 -12.71 -10.77
CA MET A 87 -14.27 -12.32 -10.44
C MET A 87 -14.89 -13.23 -9.36
N ASP A 88 -14.53 -14.51 -9.35
CA ASP A 88 -15.06 -15.50 -8.40
C ASP A 88 -14.28 -15.52 -7.07
N ASP A 89 -13.28 -14.63 -6.89
CA ASP A 89 -12.41 -14.56 -5.68
C ASP A 89 -11.92 -15.96 -5.26
N MET A 90 -11.37 -16.71 -6.22
CA MET A 90 -10.98 -18.11 -5.99
C MET A 90 -9.90 -18.19 -4.92
N ALA A 91 -10.15 -18.93 -3.85
CA ALA A 91 -9.26 -19.08 -2.70
C ALA A 91 -7.86 -19.62 -3.04
N SER A 92 -7.68 -20.20 -4.23
CA SER A 92 -6.38 -20.68 -4.74
C SER A 92 -5.51 -19.57 -5.35
N ILE A 93 -6.04 -18.35 -5.51
CA ILE A 93 -5.34 -17.22 -6.11
C ILE A 93 -4.96 -16.23 -5.02
N ASN A 94 -3.70 -15.81 -5.01
CA ASN A 94 -3.24 -14.72 -4.14
C ASN A 94 -3.62 -13.37 -4.77
N LEU A 95 -4.70 -12.77 -4.29
CA LEU A 95 -5.15 -11.45 -4.73
C LEU A 95 -4.58 -10.28 -3.88
N GLY A 96 -3.66 -10.55 -2.96
CA GLY A 96 -3.11 -9.52 -2.07
C GLY A 96 -2.49 -8.36 -2.83
N SER A 97 -1.65 -8.63 -3.82
CA SER A 97 -1.04 -7.59 -4.66
C SER A 97 -2.05 -6.85 -5.54
N VAL A 98 -3.11 -7.52 -5.97
CA VAL A 98 -4.20 -6.92 -6.74
C VAL A 98 -4.97 -5.92 -5.87
N TYR A 99 -5.36 -6.31 -4.65
CA TYR A 99 -6.06 -5.45 -3.70
C TYR A 99 -5.23 -4.22 -3.31
N GLU A 100 -3.95 -4.42 -3.01
CA GLU A 100 -3.05 -3.30 -2.71
C GLU A 100 -2.89 -2.37 -3.93
N THR A 101 -2.80 -2.92 -5.15
CA THR A 101 -2.70 -2.11 -6.37
C THR A 101 -3.95 -1.27 -6.60
N VAL A 102 -5.15 -1.83 -6.38
CA VAL A 102 -6.42 -1.06 -6.45
C VAL A 102 -6.39 0.11 -5.47
N VAL A 103 -5.97 -0.15 -4.22
CA VAL A 103 -5.90 0.90 -3.20
C VAL A 103 -4.89 1.98 -3.57
N ALA A 104 -3.69 1.61 -4.07
CA ALA A 104 -2.72 2.58 -4.54
C ALA A 104 -3.26 3.46 -5.66
N GLN A 105 -3.94 2.83 -6.64
CA GLN A 105 -4.54 3.50 -7.79
C GLN A 105 -5.61 4.50 -7.36
N GLU A 106 -6.56 4.09 -6.51
CA GLU A 106 -7.63 4.96 -6.02
C GLU A 106 -7.08 6.13 -5.16
N LEU A 107 -6.23 5.85 -4.19
CA LEU A 107 -5.61 6.90 -3.37
C LEU A 107 -4.86 7.91 -4.24
N ARG A 108 -4.12 7.45 -5.26
CA ARG A 108 -3.41 8.34 -6.17
C ARG A 108 -4.36 9.15 -7.04
N ALA A 109 -5.44 8.55 -7.54
CA ALA A 109 -6.48 9.22 -8.31
C ALA A 109 -7.18 10.33 -7.49
N HIS A 110 -7.33 10.11 -6.18
CA HIS A 110 -7.86 11.10 -5.24
C HIS A 110 -6.83 12.18 -4.82
N GLY A 111 -5.60 12.11 -5.30
CA GLY A 111 -4.57 13.13 -5.04
C GLY A 111 -3.70 12.88 -3.82
N PHE A 112 -3.82 11.75 -3.14
CA PHE A 112 -2.94 11.43 -2.02
C PHE A 112 -1.50 11.15 -2.48
N ASN A 113 -0.53 11.57 -1.67
CA ASN A 113 0.81 11.02 -1.72
C ASN A 113 0.83 9.66 -1.02
N LEU A 114 1.52 8.69 -1.62
CA LEU A 114 1.49 7.32 -1.14
C LEU A 114 2.71 7.03 -0.27
N TYR A 115 2.44 6.59 0.95
CA TYR A 115 3.45 6.15 1.90
C TYR A 115 3.08 4.80 2.48
N TYR A 116 4.07 4.06 3.00
CA TYR A 116 3.86 2.85 3.77
C TYR A 116 4.77 2.84 5.01
N TYR A 117 4.35 2.15 6.04
CA TYR A 117 5.17 2.00 7.23
C TYR A 117 6.11 0.80 7.10
N ASP A 118 7.40 1.00 7.39
CA ASP A 118 8.39 -0.09 7.43
C ASP A 118 9.32 0.09 8.64
N ASN A 119 9.18 -0.80 9.61
CA ASN A 119 10.01 -0.82 10.79
C ASN A 119 10.39 -2.26 11.16
N LYS A 120 11.67 -2.49 11.46
CA LYS A 120 12.18 -3.83 11.74
C LYS A 120 11.56 -4.50 12.97
N LYS A 121 11.08 -3.71 13.95
CA LYS A 121 10.53 -4.22 15.22
C LYS A 121 9.03 -4.46 15.17
N THR A 122 8.31 -3.55 14.54
CA THR A 122 6.84 -3.56 14.50
C THR A 122 6.27 -4.23 13.26
N GLY A 123 7.01 -4.22 12.15
CA GLY A 123 6.57 -4.78 10.89
C GLY A 123 6.22 -3.69 9.86
N GLU A 124 5.31 -4.00 8.96
CA GLU A 124 4.90 -3.18 7.84
C GLU A 124 3.39 -2.93 7.90
N VAL A 125 2.95 -1.68 7.63
CA VAL A 125 1.56 -1.30 7.36
C VAL A 125 1.47 -0.83 5.93
N ASP A 126 0.47 -1.29 5.18
CA ASP A 126 0.43 -1.21 3.73
C ASP A 126 0.42 0.22 3.21
N TYR A 127 -0.40 1.10 3.79
CA TYR A 127 -0.43 2.52 3.43
C TYR A 127 -0.55 3.43 4.65
N LEU A 128 0.01 4.63 4.50
CA LEU A 128 -0.18 5.76 5.39
C LEU A 128 -0.63 6.94 4.55
N ILE A 129 -1.66 7.65 4.99
CA ILE A 129 -2.09 8.91 4.40
C ILE A 129 -2.22 9.98 5.48
N ASP A 130 -2.17 11.25 5.08
CA ASP A 130 -2.42 12.37 5.98
C ASP A 130 -3.92 12.50 6.27
N ASP A 131 -4.27 12.57 7.55
CA ASP A 131 -5.60 12.92 8.05
C ASP A 131 -5.59 14.41 8.39
N MET A 132 -6.12 15.19 7.47
CA MET A 132 -6.10 16.68 7.59
C MET A 132 -7.05 17.20 8.66
N VAL A 133 -8.09 16.44 9.04
CA VAL A 133 -9.05 16.82 10.10
C VAL A 133 -8.39 16.73 11.45
N ASN A 134 -7.78 15.58 11.74
CA ASN A 134 -7.19 15.32 13.04
C ASN A 134 -5.71 15.74 13.13
N LEU A 135 -5.15 16.31 12.03
CA LEU A 135 -3.71 16.62 11.88
C LEU A 135 -2.84 15.44 12.33
N SER A 136 -3.19 14.28 11.85
CA SER A 136 -2.60 12.99 12.23
C SER A 136 -2.34 12.12 11.03
N VAL A 137 -1.87 10.90 11.26
CA VAL A 137 -1.65 9.89 10.21
C VAL A 137 -2.76 8.86 10.28
N LEU A 138 -3.35 8.53 9.14
CA LEU A 138 -4.32 7.45 8.98
C LEU A 138 -3.63 6.23 8.35
N PRO A 139 -3.42 5.14 9.11
CA PRO A 139 -2.92 3.88 8.58
C PRO A 139 -4.05 3.08 7.91
N LEU A 140 -3.70 2.44 6.79
CA LEU A 140 -4.56 1.56 6.02
C LEU A 140 -3.87 0.20 5.87
N GLU A 141 -4.53 -0.87 6.27
CA GLU A 141 -4.08 -2.25 6.09
C GLU A 141 -5.00 -2.94 5.08
N ILE A 142 -4.42 -3.73 4.17
CA ILE A 142 -5.16 -4.35 3.07
C ILE A 142 -5.16 -5.86 3.23
N LYS A 143 -6.33 -6.48 3.19
CA LYS A 143 -6.51 -7.92 3.35
C LYS A 143 -7.39 -8.51 2.26
N SER A 144 -6.85 -9.41 1.45
CA SER A 144 -7.58 -10.15 0.43
C SER A 144 -8.18 -11.48 0.91
N GLY A 145 -7.82 -11.93 2.13
CA GLY A 145 -8.24 -13.22 2.69
C GLY A 145 -9.40 -13.09 3.69
N LYS A 146 -9.86 -14.27 4.17
CA LYS A 146 -10.93 -14.35 5.17
C LYS A 146 -10.49 -13.91 6.57
N ASP A 147 -9.20 -13.99 6.88
CA ASP A 147 -8.64 -13.67 8.19
C ASP A 147 -8.25 -12.18 8.27
N TYR A 148 -9.12 -11.29 7.78
CA TYR A 148 -8.83 -9.85 7.69
C TYR A 148 -8.74 -9.16 9.05
N GLN A 149 -9.22 -9.78 10.14
CA GLN A 149 -9.06 -9.27 11.51
C GLN A 149 -7.68 -9.59 12.13
N VAL A 150 -6.80 -10.31 11.41
CA VAL A 150 -5.45 -10.62 11.87
C VAL A 150 -4.45 -9.66 11.22
N HIS A 151 -4.02 -8.65 11.96
CA HIS A 151 -3.13 -7.59 11.47
C HIS A 151 -2.09 -7.16 12.53
N SER A 152 -1.28 -8.11 12.96
CA SER A 152 -0.34 -7.93 14.08
C SER A 152 0.65 -6.75 13.93
N ALA A 153 0.96 -6.34 12.71
CA ALA A 153 1.82 -5.18 12.46
C ALA A 153 1.06 -3.88 12.74
N LEU A 154 -0.18 -3.78 12.26
CA LEU A 154 -1.05 -2.64 12.54
C LEU A 154 -1.33 -2.53 14.06
N ASP A 155 -1.60 -3.65 14.75
CA ASP A 155 -1.84 -3.65 16.21
C ASP A 155 -0.64 -3.07 16.97
N LYS A 156 0.58 -3.51 16.61
CA LYS A 156 1.80 -2.97 17.21
C LYS A 156 2.02 -1.50 16.87
N PHE A 157 1.69 -1.10 15.65
CA PHE A 157 1.78 0.29 15.19
C PHE A 157 0.87 1.20 16.02
N LEU A 158 -0.37 0.79 16.25
CA LEU A 158 -1.36 1.55 17.03
C LEU A 158 -1.00 1.69 18.52
N GLN A 159 -0.18 0.78 19.06
CA GLN A 159 0.29 0.85 20.45
C GLN A 159 1.40 1.89 20.66
N ILE A 160 1.98 2.45 19.60
CA ILE A 160 3.05 3.46 19.70
C ILE A 160 2.42 4.84 19.90
N LYS A 161 2.38 5.27 21.16
CA LYS A 161 1.71 6.53 21.56
C LYS A 161 2.26 7.79 20.87
N GLU A 162 3.57 7.77 20.55
CA GLU A 162 4.24 8.91 19.87
C GLU A 162 3.71 9.17 18.47
N TYR A 163 3.03 8.20 17.82
CA TYR A 163 2.47 8.37 16.49
C TYR A 163 1.13 9.10 16.49
N ASN A 164 0.47 9.22 17.67
CA ASN A 164 -0.79 9.93 17.85
C ASN A 164 -1.87 9.53 16.82
N ILE A 165 -2.08 8.22 16.67
CA ILE A 165 -3.04 7.68 15.71
C ILE A 165 -4.44 7.70 16.32
N HIS A 166 -5.39 8.35 15.67
CA HIS A 166 -6.77 8.48 16.13
C HIS A 166 -7.69 7.40 15.58
N GLN A 167 -7.42 6.91 14.39
CA GLN A 167 -8.19 5.87 13.71
C GLN A 167 -7.31 5.06 12.77
N ALA A 168 -7.79 3.87 12.40
CA ALA A 168 -7.14 2.99 11.44
C ALA A 168 -8.19 2.28 10.60
N PHE A 169 -7.89 2.01 9.34
CA PHE A 169 -8.77 1.26 8.46
C PHE A 169 -8.14 -0.06 8.04
N VAL A 170 -8.96 -1.11 8.02
CA VAL A 170 -8.65 -2.39 7.37
C VAL A 170 -9.61 -2.55 6.20
N LEU A 171 -9.06 -2.52 4.98
CA LEU A 171 -9.83 -2.72 3.75
C LEU A 171 -9.73 -4.20 3.33
N SER A 172 -10.88 -4.83 3.12
CA SER A 172 -10.93 -6.28 2.86
C SER A 172 -12.10 -6.67 1.94
N ASN A 173 -12.24 -7.97 1.70
CA ASN A 173 -13.42 -8.54 1.04
C ASN A 173 -14.61 -8.73 2.00
N ALA A 174 -14.60 -8.10 3.18
CA ALA A 174 -15.77 -8.04 4.06
C ALA A 174 -16.99 -7.43 3.36
N LYS A 175 -18.19 -7.82 3.78
CA LYS A 175 -19.44 -7.31 3.18
C LYS A 175 -20.00 -6.12 3.94
N ASN A 176 -19.67 -5.99 5.20
CA ASN A 176 -20.22 -4.98 6.10
C ASN A 176 -19.11 -4.15 6.74
N VAL A 177 -19.45 -2.94 7.12
CA VAL A 177 -18.60 -2.09 7.94
C VAL A 177 -18.69 -2.55 9.39
N GLU A 178 -17.54 -2.70 10.05
CA GLU A 178 -17.44 -3.06 11.47
C GLU A 178 -16.42 -2.14 12.15
N VAL A 179 -16.69 -1.72 13.38
CA VAL A 179 -15.74 -0.96 14.20
C VAL A 179 -15.40 -1.76 15.42
N LYS A 180 -14.10 -2.02 15.65
CA LYS A 180 -13.62 -2.81 16.79
C LYS A 180 -12.25 -2.30 17.23
N ASP A 181 -12.09 -2.05 18.52
CA ASP A 181 -10.82 -1.66 19.16
C ASP A 181 -10.11 -0.47 18.49
N GLY A 182 -10.87 0.52 18.00
CA GLY A 182 -10.34 1.71 17.31
C GLY A 182 -9.97 1.48 15.83
N VAL A 183 -10.24 0.28 15.32
CA VAL A 183 -10.04 -0.07 13.90
C VAL A 183 -11.40 -0.17 13.21
N THR A 184 -11.54 0.48 12.07
CA THR A 184 -12.71 0.36 11.19
C THR A 184 -12.41 -0.59 10.05
N TYR A 185 -13.15 -1.68 9.99
CA TYR A 185 -13.08 -2.68 8.92
C TYR A 185 -14.04 -2.29 7.83
N LEU A 186 -13.55 -2.13 6.62
CA LEU A 186 -14.30 -1.65 5.47
C LEU A 186 -14.25 -2.66 4.32
N PRO A 187 -15.36 -2.89 3.61
CA PRO A 187 -15.29 -3.48 2.29
C PRO A 187 -14.33 -2.70 1.38
N ILE A 188 -13.54 -3.39 0.56
CA ILE A 188 -12.46 -2.73 -0.22
C ILE A 188 -12.97 -1.61 -1.13
N TYR A 189 -14.19 -1.71 -1.64
CA TYR A 189 -14.76 -0.69 -2.53
C TYR A 189 -15.01 0.67 -1.83
N TYR A 190 -14.96 0.74 -0.47
CA TYR A 190 -15.00 2.02 0.25
C TYR A 190 -13.76 2.88 0.01
N ILE A 191 -12.69 2.32 -0.56
CA ILE A 191 -11.53 3.12 -0.95
C ILE A 191 -11.93 4.26 -1.90
N ALA A 192 -12.93 4.05 -2.76
CA ALA A 192 -13.49 5.07 -3.65
C ALA A 192 -14.16 6.25 -2.91
N CYS A 193 -14.42 6.11 -1.60
CA CYS A 193 -15.00 7.17 -0.76
C CYS A 193 -13.96 7.87 0.12
N ILE A 194 -12.72 7.41 0.15
CA ILE A 194 -11.64 8.04 0.91
C ILE A 194 -11.08 9.19 0.08
N MET A 195 -11.50 10.40 0.39
CA MET A 195 -11.10 11.63 -0.30
C MET A 195 -10.22 12.49 0.61
N PRO A 196 -9.26 13.25 0.07
CA PRO A 196 -8.67 14.35 0.80
C PRO A 196 -9.77 15.36 1.12
N GLU A 197 -9.80 15.87 2.34
CA GLU A 197 -10.76 16.93 2.64
C GLU A 197 -10.42 18.16 1.84
N SER A 198 -11.40 18.67 1.08
CA SER A 198 -11.33 19.99 0.45
C SER A 198 -11.52 21.04 1.54
N ASN A 199 -10.59 21.95 1.65
CA ASN A 199 -10.81 23.22 2.34
C ASN A 199 -11.77 24.03 1.45
N ASP A 200 -13.09 23.77 1.56
CA ASP A 200 -14.12 24.69 1.04
C ASP A 200 -14.24 25.91 1.95
#